data_b0c4b9320e0786c026417bd3b76904b0
#
_entry.id   b0c4b9320e0786c026417bd3b76904b0
#
_cell.length_a   1.000
_cell.length_b   1.000
_cell.length_c   1.000
_cell.angle_alpha   90.00
_cell.angle_beta   90.00
_cell.angle_gamma   90.00
#
_symmetry.space_group_name_H-M   'P 1'
#
loop_
_entity.id
_entity.type
_entity.pdbx_description
1 polymer ?
#
loop_
_entity_poly.entity_id
_entity_poly.type
_entity_poly.pdbx_seq_one_letter_code
_entity_poly.pdbx_strand_id
1 'polypeptide(L)'
;IHPDIALHNSADHTKDRLMVVVNPNCKACAKVHHHIREISADISISLVIYTNDRLGAHIAQTILSAYLSEGWEKATYLLEEWFEIQEIPGVEKYYINDVAQLLWRQQQEYCERNNISHTPAVIVNGHYMPSVYQLAELKYLLVSSDNR
;
A
#
# COMPACT_ATOMS: atom_id res chain seq x y z
N ILE A 1 -13.16 7.10 -5.49
CA ILE A 1 -12.08 8.02 -5.76
C ILE A 1 -10.78 7.26 -5.88
N HIS A 2 -10.14 7.50 -6.93
CA HIS A 2 -8.90 6.84 -7.23
C HIS A 2 -7.76 7.84 -7.10
N PRO A 3 -6.98 7.79 -6.05
CA PRO A 3 -5.92 8.76 -5.90
C PRO A 3 -4.75 8.43 -6.82
N ASP A 4 -4.41 9.35 -7.71
CA ASP A 4 -3.21 9.25 -8.54
C ASP A 4 -1.95 9.24 -7.69
N ILE A 5 -2.09 9.40 -6.40
CA ILE A 5 -1.00 9.45 -5.44
C ILE A 5 -0.61 8.09 -4.88
N ALA A 6 -1.38 7.04 -5.16
CA ALA A 6 -1.12 5.71 -4.61
C ALA A 6 -0.10 4.93 -5.44
N LEU A 7 0.49 3.91 -4.83
CA LEU A 7 1.23 2.91 -5.58
C LEU A 7 0.23 1.97 -6.24
N HIS A 8 0.44 1.65 -7.51
CA HIS A 8 -0.45 0.78 -8.27
C HIS A 8 0.27 -0.41 -8.83
N ASN A 9 -0.41 -1.53 -8.86
CA ASN A 9 0.14 -2.79 -9.36
C ASN A 9 -0.03 -3.02 -10.87
N SER A 10 -0.50 -2.07 -11.60
CA SER A 10 -0.77 -2.16 -13.05
C SER A 10 -1.77 -3.26 -13.46
N ALA A 11 -2.38 -3.96 -12.51
CA ALA A 11 -3.42 -4.94 -12.85
C ALA A 11 -4.70 -4.19 -13.17
N ASP A 12 -5.11 -4.25 -14.42
CA ASP A 12 -6.27 -3.50 -14.91
C ASP A 12 -7.34 -4.44 -15.46
N HIS A 13 -7.29 -5.68 -15.04
CA HIS A 13 -8.16 -6.71 -15.59
C HIS A 13 -9.33 -7.08 -14.71
N THR A 14 -9.51 -6.43 -13.56
CA THR A 14 -10.63 -6.69 -12.68
C THR A 14 -11.52 -5.47 -12.54
N LYS A 15 -12.78 -5.70 -12.26
CA LYS A 15 -13.73 -4.62 -11.95
C LYS A 15 -13.55 -4.13 -10.54
N ASP A 16 -13.02 -4.98 -9.67
CA ASP A 16 -12.87 -4.66 -8.27
C ASP A 16 -11.62 -3.85 -8.02
N ARG A 17 -11.73 -2.85 -7.16
CA ARG A 17 -10.63 -2.00 -6.76
C ARG A 17 -10.41 -2.11 -5.28
N LEU A 18 -9.20 -2.48 -4.92
CA LEU A 18 -8.79 -2.60 -3.54
C LEU A 18 -7.83 -1.46 -3.23
N MET A 19 -8.15 -0.67 -2.22
CA MET A 19 -7.21 0.29 -1.67
C MET A 19 -6.82 -0.15 -0.28
N VAL A 20 -5.52 -0.14 0.00
CA VAL A 20 -5.02 -0.50 1.32
C VAL A 20 -4.13 0.62 1.81
N VAL A 21 -4.35 1.04 3.05
CA VAL A 21 -3.52 2.04 3.72
C VAL A 21 -2.73 1.32 4.80
N VAL A 22 -1.41 1.44 4.75
CA VAL A 22 -0.52 0.79 5.71
C VAL A 22 0.43 1.81 6.35
N ASN A 23 0.92 1.46 7.54
CA ASN A 23 1.94 2.21 8.23
C ASN A 23 3.17 1.31 8.40
N PRO A 24 4.37 1.75 8.03
CA PRO A 24 5.57 0.93 8.15
C PRO A 24 5.86 0.45 9.58
N ASN A 25 5.34 1.14 10.58
CA ASN A 25 5.55 0.79 11.99
C ASN A 25 4.40 0.01 12.61
N CYS A 26 3.51 -0.53 11.80
CA CYS A 26 2.31 -1.22 12.26
C CYS A 26 2.46 -2.73 12.03
N LYS A 27 2.41 -3.52 13.11
CA LYS A 27 2.55 -4.97 13.01
C LYS A 27 1.42 -5.64 12.23
N ALA A 28 0.19 -5.17 12.43
CA ALA A 28 -0.96 -5.69 11.70
C ALA A 28 -0.84 -5.43 10.20
N CYS A 29 -0.18 -4.32 9.85
CA CYS A 29 0.06 -3.97 8.44
C CYS A 29 1.00 -4.95 7.75
N ALA A 30 1.95 -5.52 8.49
CA ALA A 30 2.89 -6.50 7.93
C ALA A 30 2.14 -7.71 7.35
N LYS A 31 1.16 -8.20 8.08
CA LYS A 31 0.36 -9.35 7.65
C LYS A 31 -0.49 -9.00 6.43
N VAL A 32 -1.12 -7.84 6.45
CA VAL A 32 -1.93 -7.36 5.32
C VAL A 32 -1.05 -7.19 4.08
N HIS A 33 0.14 -6.63 4.26
CA HIS A 33 1.05 -6.42 3.14
C HIS A 33 1.47 -7.73 2.48
N HIS A 34 1.70 -8.76 3.28
CA HIS A 34 2.01 -10.08 2.74
C HIS A 34 0.88 -10.59 1.84
N HIS A 35 -0.36 -10.46 2.29
CA HIS A 35 -1.53 -10.84 1.48
C HIS A 35 -1.67 -9.99 0.22
N ILE A 36 -1.37 -8.70 0.29
CA ILE A 36 -1.38 -7.82 -0.88
C ILE A 36 -0.49 -8.38 -1.97
N ARG A 37 0.72 -8.80 -1.61
CA ARG A 37 1.66 -9.34 -2.58
C ARG A 37 1.16 -10.66 -3.19
N GLU A 38 0.46 -11.47 -2.42
CA GLU A 38 -0.09 -12.71 -2.93
C GLU A 38 -1.19 -12.49 -3.97
N ILE A 39 -2.01 -11.46 -3.80
CA ILE A 39 -3.17 -11.24 -4.67
C ILE A 39 -2.93 -10.20 -5.76
N SER A 40 -1.77 -9.55 -5.77
CA SER A 40 -1.51 -8.42 -6.67
C SER A 40 -1.51 -8.78 -8.15
N ALA A 41 -1.34 -10.06 -8.48
CA ALA A 41 -1.40 -10.51 -9.87
C ALA A 41 -2.84 -10.57 -10.40
N ASP A 42 -3.81 -10.67 -9.52
CA ASP A 42 -5.21 -10.95 -9.89
C ASP A 42 -6.18 -9.79 -9.66
N ILE A 43 -5.80 -8.83 -8.84
CA ILE A 43 -6.69 -7.76 -8.40
C ILE A 43 -6.00 -6.41 -8.54
N SER A 44 -6.75 -5.40 -8.97
CA SER A 44 -6.25 -4.03 -9.04
C SER A 44 -6.12 -3.44 -7.64
N ILE A 45 -4.92 -3.06 -7.26
CA ILE A 45 -4.61 -2.60 -5.91
C ILE A 45 -3.97 -1.21 -5.93
N SER A 46 -4.44 -0.35 -5.04
CA SER A 46 -3.81 0.93 -4.73
C SER A 46 -3.28 0.85 -3.30
N LEU A 47 -2.00 1.15 -3.13
CA LEU A 47 -1.37 1.13 -1.82
C LEU A 47 -1.01 2.55 -1.42
N VAL A 48 -1.43 2.93 -0.22
CA VAL A 48 -1.15 4.25 0.36
C VAL A 48 -0.41 4.03 1.67
N ILE A 49 0.63 4.80 1.90
CA ILE A 49 1.43 4.69 3.12
C ILE A 49 1.13 5.89 4.00
N TYR A 50 0.56 5.65 5.16
CA TYR A 50 0.22 6.68 6.12
C TYR A 50 1.04 6.48 7.39
N THR A 51 1.75 7.52 7.81
CA THR A 51 2.57 7.45 9.01
C THR A 51 2.68 8.84 9.63
N ASN A 52 2.78 8.88 10.95
CA ASN A 52 2.86 10.13 11.70
C ASN A 52 4.17 10.27 12.49
N ASP A 53 5.15 9.43 12.24
CA ASP A 53 6.45 9.53 12.90
C ASP A 53 7.57 9.71 11.86
N ARG A 54 8.72 10.19 12.35
CA ARG A 54 9.85 10.53 11.49
C ARG A 54 10.45 9.32 10.79
N LEU A 55 10.61 8.21 11.50
CA LEU A 55 11.16 7.00 10.91
C LEU A 55 10.22 6.45 9.83
N GLY A 56 8.93 6.37 10.15
CA GLY A 56 7.93 5.91 9.17
C GLY A 56 7.91 6.79 7.94
N ALA A 57 8.03 8.11 8.12
CA ALA A 57 8.08 9.04 6.98
C ALA A 57 9.30 8.77 6.10
N HIS A 58 10.45 8.52 6.70
CA HIS A 58 11.66 8.21 5.94
C HIS A 58 11.52 6.91 5.16
N ILE A 59 11.00 5.87 5.81
CA ILE A 59 10.77 4.57 5.16
C ILE A 59 9.77 4.74 4.02
N ALA A 60 8.66 5.43 4.26
CA ALA A 60 7.64 5.66 3.24
C ALA A 60 8.22 6.33 2.01
N GLN A 61 9.00 7.38 2.21
CA GLN A 61 9.61 8.12 1.10
C GLN A 61 10.63 7.29 0.34
N THR A 62 11.36 6.42 1.03
CA THR A 62 12.29 5.49 0.39
C THR A 62 11.53 4.50 -0.50
N ILE A 63 10.45 3.95 0.01
CA ILE A 63 9.61 3.02 -0.75
C ILE A 63 9.01 3.72 -1.97
N LEU A 64 8.54 4.96 -1.80
CA LEU A 64 8.02 5.74 -2.92
C LEU A 64 9.08 6.04 -3.97
N SER A 65 10.31 6.32 -3.54
CA SER A 65 11.43 6.50 -4.48
C SER A 65 11.68 5.22 -5.29
N ALA A 66 11.66 4.09 -4.64
CA ALA A 66 11.82 2.81 -5.32
C ALA A 66 10.67 2.55 -6.29
N TYR A 67 9.46 2.89 -5.90
CA TYR A 67 8.30 2.75 -6.79
C TYR A 67 8.44 3.61 -8.05
N LEU A 68 8.84 4.85 -7.87
CA LEU A 68 9.00 5.79 -9.00
C LEU A 68 10.09 5.35 -9.97
N SER A 69 11.14 4.71 -9.48
CA SER A 69 12.25 4.28 -10.33
C SER A 69 12.13 2.85 -10.84
N GLU A 70 11.53 1.94 -10.07
CA GLU A 70 11.54 0.52 -10.40
C GLU A 70 10.16 -0.15 -10.35
N GLY A 71 9.11 0.56 -9.93
CA GLY A 71 7.75 0.07 -10.01
C GLY A 71 7.24 -0.69 -8.78
N TRP A 72 6.05 -1.26 -8.95
CA TRP A 72 5.28 -1.89 -7.88
C TRP A 72 5.99 -3.09 -7.24
N GLU A 73 6.50 -4.01 -8.07
CA GLU A 73 7.09 -5.25 -7.56
C GLU A 73 8.26 -4.96 -6.64
N LYS A 74 9.14 -4.04 -7.05
CA LYS A 74 10.30 -3.69 -6.24
C LYS A 74 9.88 -2.97 -4.95
N ALA A 75 8.98 -2.01 -5.08
CA ALA A 75 8.54 -1.23 -3.92
C ALA A 75 7.87 -2.11 -2.87
N THR A 76 6.98 -3.00 -3.28
CA THR A 76 6.29 -3.88 -2.34
C THR A 76 7.20 -4.94 -1.75
N TYR A 77 8.19 -5.40 -2.52
CA TYR A 77 9.22 -6.30 -1.99
C TYR A 77 10.02 -5.61 -0.87
N LEU A 78 10.47 -4.38 -1.12
CA LEU A 78 11.24 -3.64 -0.12
C LEU A 78 10.43 -3.36 1.14
N LEU A 79 9.17 -3.03 0.98
CA LEU A 79 8.30 -2.80 2.14
C LEU A 79 8.09 -4.09 2.93
N GLU A 80 7.97 -5.23 2.27
CA GLU A 80 7.88 -6.51 2.95
C GLU A 80 9.15 -6.82 3.74
N GLU A 81 10.31 -6.56 3.14
CA GLU A 81 11.59 -6.73 3.85
C GLU A 81 11.65 -5.84 5.08
N TRP A 82 11.21 -4.60 4.96
CA TRP A 82 11.15 -3.71 6.11
C TRP A 82 10.27 -4.28 7.22
N PHE A 83 9.10 -4.81 6.87
CA PHE A 83 8.22 -5.41 7.86
C PHE A 83 8.85 -6.62 8.55
N GLU A 84 9.60 -7.43 7.82
CA GLU A 84 10.18 -8.66 8.35
C GLU A 84 11.46 -8.45 9.14
N ILE A 85 12.38 -7.68 8.60
CA ILE A 85 13.73 -7.55 9.19
C ILE A 85 14.11 -6.12 9.57
N GLN A 86 13.24 -5.16 9.36
CA GLN A 86 13.48 -3.74 9.67
C GLN A 86 14.68 -3.18 8.93
N GLU A 87 14.90 -3.64 7.71
CA GLU A 87 15.94 -3.15 6.82
C GLU A 87 15.39 -3.08 5.40
N ILE A 88 15.92 -2.16 4.61
CA ILE A 88 15.58 -2.04 3.20
C ILE A 88 16.81 -2.42 2.39
N PRO A 89 16.82 -3.59 1.71
CA PRO A 89 17.97 -4.01 0.90
C PRO A 89 18.29 -2.97 -0.17
N GLY A 90 19.57 -2.59 -0.27
CA GLY A 90 20.03 -1.63 -1.25
C GLY A 90 19.50 -0.22 -1.04
N VAL A 91 19.23 0.15 0.21
CA VAL A 91 18.63 1.44 0.55
C VAL A 91 19.43 2.62 -0.01
N GLU A 92 20.73 2.49 -0.12
CA GLU A 92 21.62 3.55 -0.63
C GLU A 92 21.38 3.87 -2.11
N LYS A 93 20.69 3.02 -2.84
CA LYS A 93 20.32 3.28 -4.23
C LYS A 93 19.17 4.29 -4.36
N TYR A 94 18.39 4.45 -3.30
CA TYR A 94 17.13 5.18 -3.40
C TYR A 94 17.27 6.57 -2.82
N TYR A 95 17.51 7.51 -3.71
CA TYR A 95 17.56 8.91 -3.34
C TYR A 95 16.15 9.47 -3.22
N ILE A 96 15.86 10.05 -2.08
CA ILE A 96 14.54 10.66 -1.84
C ILE A 96 14.55 12.05 -2.48
N ASN A 97 13.93 12.15 -3.64
CA ASN A 97 13.84 13.41 -4.38
C ASN A 97 12.56 14.18 -4.04
N ASP A 98 12.41 15.35 -4.66
CA ASP A 98 11.24 16.20 -4.41
C ASP A 98 9.93 15.53 -4.81
N VAL A 99 9.95 14.68 -5.84
CA VAL A 99 8.73 14.00 -6.29
C VAL A 99 8.28 12.99 -5.25
N ALA A 100 9.20 12.19 -4.71
CA ALA A 100 8.87 11.24 -3.67
C ALA A 100 8.34 11.93 -2.41
N GLN A 101 8.95 13.05 -2.03
CA GLN A 101 8.51 13.84 -0.89
C GLN A 101 7.11 14.41 -1.10
N LEU A 102 6.85 14.94 -2.28
CA LEU A 102 5.54 15.48 -2.61
C LEU A 102 4.48 14.39 -2.61
N LEU A 103 4.79 13.25 -3.21
CA LEU A 103 3.87 12.12 -3.27
C LEU A 103 3.52 11.65 -1.85
N TRP A 104 4.52 11.54 -0.97
CA TRP A 104 4.27 11.15 0.41
C TRP A 104 3.36 12.15 1.12
N ARG A 105 3.62 13.44 0.97
CA ARG A 105 2.76 14.46 1.57
C ARG A 105 1.33 14.38 1.08
N GLN A 106 1.15 14.15 -0.21
CA GLN A 106 -0.18 13.99 -0.80
C GLN A 106 -0.91 12.79 -0.22
N GLN A 107 -0.19 11.70 0.04
CA GLN A 107 -0.79 10.53 0.68
C GLN A 107 -1.24 10.84 2.11
N GLN A 108 -0.43 11.58 2.86
CA GLN A 108 -0.81 11.98 4.22
C GLN A 108 -2.05 12.87 4.20
N GLU A 109 -2.08 13.85 3.32
CA GLU A 109 -3.23 14.75 3.18
C GLU A 109 -4.49 14.00 2.78
N TYR A 110 -4.37 13.04 1.88
CA TYR A 110 -5.50 12.21 1.47
C TYR A 110 -6.08 11.46 2.67
N CYS A 111 -5.24 10.84 3.47
CA CYS A 111 -5.69 10.09 4.64
C CYS A 111 -6.36 11.01 5.67
N GLU A 112 -5.77 12.17 5.93
CA GLU A 112 -6.35 13.13 6.87
C GLU A 112 -7.69 13.64 6.38
N ARG A 113 -7.77 13.97 5.10
CA ARG A 113 -8.98 14.51 4.50
C ARG A 113 -10.13 13.50 4.49
N ASN A 114 -9.81 12.23 4.41
CA ASN A 114 -10.79 11.14 4.38
C ASN A 114 -10.98 10.47 5.73
N ASN A 115 -10.44 11.06 6.78
CA ASN A 115 -10.56 10.56 8.16
C ASN A 115 -10.04 9.13 8.33
N ILE A 116 -8.99 8.79 7.59
CA ILE A 116 -8.33 7.49 7.72
C ILE A 116 -7.27 7.63 8.81
N SER A 117 -7.61 7.18 10.01
CA SER A 117 -6.74 7.31 11.18
C SER A 117 -6.21 5.97 11.70
N HIS A 118 -6.73 4.88 11.21
CA HIS A 118 -6.30 3.53 11.61
C HIS A 118 -5.63 2.82 10.47
N THR A 119 -4.58 2.06 10.78
CA THR A 119 -3.92 1.19 9.82
C THR A 119 -3.86 -0.23 10.39
N PRO A 120 -3.97 -1.26 9.56
CA PRO A 120 -4.29 -1.18 8.15
C PRO A 120 -5.74 -0.75 7.90
N ALA A 121 -5.97 0.00 6.84
CA ALA A 121 -7.32 0.33 6.39
C ALA A 121 -7.51 -0.32 5.03
N VAL A 122 -8.61 -1.04 4.86
CA VAL A 122 -8.92 -1.75 3.62
C VAL A 122 -10.23 -1.19 3.06
N ILE A 123 -10.18 -0.72 1.84
CA ILE A 123 -11.32 -0.09 1.17
C ILE A 123 -11.55 -0.84 -0.13
N VAL A 124 -12.74 -1.42 -0.29
CA VAL A 124 -13.12 -2.21 -1.45
C VAL A 124 -14.20 -1.46 -2.20
N ASN A 125 -13.91 -1.12 -3.45
CA ASN A 125 -14.85 -0.38 -4.31
C ASN A 125 -15.42 0.86 -3.62
N GLY A 126 -14.55 1.57 -2.86
CA GLY A 126 -14.93 2.78 -2.16
C GLY A 126 -15.55 2.58 -0.79
N HIS A 127 -15.71 1.35 -0.33
CA HIS A 127 -16.33 1.05 0.95
C HIS A 127 -15.33 0.52 1.96
N TYR A 128 -15.34 1.10 3.14
CA TYR A 128 -14.49 0.66 4.24
C TYR A 128 -14.87 -0.75 4.67
N MET A 129 -13.86 -1.62 4.80
CA MET A 129 -14.08 -2.96 5.30
C MET A 129 -13.88 -2.99 6.81
N PRO A 130 -14.82 -3.60 7.56
CA PRO A 130 -14.64 -3.78 9.00
C PRO A 130 -13.41 -4.63 9.30
N SER A 131 -12.77 -4.35 10.43
CA SER A 131 -11.56 -5.05 10.85
C SER A 131 -11.76 -6.55 11.08
N VAL A 132 -13.00 -7.01 11.18
CA VAL A 132 -13.31 -8.43 11.37
C VAL A 132 -13.00 -9.27 10.14
N TYR A 133 -12.92 -8.63 8.96
CA TYR A 133 -12.62 -9.36 7.74
C TYR A 133 -11.12 -9.36 7.50
N GLN A 134 -10.59 -10.52 7.17
CA GLN A 134 -9.19 -10.66 6.80
C GLN A 134 -9.04 -10.54 5.29
N LEU A 135 -7.90 -10.04 4.86
CA LEU A 135 -7.65 -9.84 3.43
C LEU A 135 -7.70 -11.17 2.66
N ALA A 136 -7.31 -12.28 3.29
CA ALA A 136 -7.40 -13.59 2.67
C ALA A 136 -8.84 -13.97 2.33
N GLU A 137 -9.79 -13.62 3.19
CA GLU A 137 -11.22 -13.83 2.92
C GLU A 137 -11.70 -12.92 1.80
N LEU A 138 -11.19 -11.70 1.78
CA LEU A 138 -11.53 -10.73 0.76
C LEU A 138 -11.12 -11.21 -0.62
N LYS A 139 -9.94 -11.81 -0.75
CA LYS A 139 -9.48 -12.41 -1.99
C LYS A 139 -10.51 -13.39 -2.54
N TYR A 140 -11.06 -14.21 -1.67
CA TYR A 140 -12.07 -15.20 -2.05
C TYR A 140 -13.31 -14.53 -2.61
N LEU A 141 -13.80 -13.50 -1.95
CA LEU A 141 -14.99 -12.78 -2.36
C LEU A 141 -14.80 -12.07 -3.71
N LEU A 142 -13.66 -11.40 -3.89
CA LEU A 142 -13.38 -10.64 -5.10
C LEU A 142 -13.21 -11.56 -6.31
N VAL A 143 -12.47 -12.65 -6.15
CA VAL A 143 -12.25 -13.60 -7.23
C VAL A 143 -13.58 -14.27 -7.61
N SER A 144 -14.41 -14.61 -6.63
CA SER A 144 -15.73 -15.18 -6.90
C SER A 144 -16.64 -14.21 -7.64
N SER A 145 -16.56 -12.91 -7.34
CA SER A 145 -17.32 -11.88 -8.04
C SER A 145 -16.94 -11.78 -9.50
N ASP A 146 -15.66 -11.90 -9.81
CA ASP A 146 -15.17 -11.79 -11.19
C ASP A 146 -15.62 -12.97 -12.07
N ASN A 147 -15.98 -14.07 -11.45
CA ASN A 147 -16.37 -15.28 -12.17
C ASN A 147 -17.87 -15.38 -12.45
N ARG A 148 -18.61 -14.36 -12.16
CA ARG A 148 -20.06 -14.35 -12.40
C ARG A 148 -20.45 -14.04 -13.83
#